data_75f7fa63ba05a9b59e295dec62b7aa93
#
_entry.id   75f7fa63ba05a9b59e295dec62b7aa93
#
_cell.length_a   1.000
_cell.length_b   1.000
_cell.length_c   1.000
_cell.angle_alpha   90.00
_cell.angle_beta   90.00
_cell.angle_gamma   90.00
#
_symmetry.space_group_name_H-M   'P 1'
#
loop_
_entity.id
_entity.type
_entity.pdbx_description
1 polymer ?
#
loop_
_entity_poly.entity_id
_entity_poly.type
_entity_poly.pdbx_seq_one_letter_code
_entity_poly.pdbx_strand_id
1 'polypeptide(L)'
;MHEYSIVSALVDRVRREVDARPGAIVRKLHVRIGELAGVELELLRTAFTTFRERSVCADAELAIEPVAAAWRCVRCDLPIAPGAVLRCPSCGRPAGLATGTEIILERIEMEVRDV
;
A
#
# COMPACT_ATOMS: atom_id res chain seq x y z
N MET A 1 -15.32 -4.59 -2.52
CA MET A 1 -15.30 -5.12 -1.16
C MET A 1 -13.96 -5.66 -0.75
N HIS A 2 -12.95 -5.13 -1.39
CA HIS A 2 -11.59 -5.56 -1.13
C HIS A 2 -11.01 -4.92 0.13
N GLU A 3 -11.60 -3.81 0.58
CA GLU A 3 -11.04 -3.01 1.66
C GLU A 3 -10.95 -3.77 2.98
N TYR A 4 -11.99 -4.50 3.35
CA TYR A 4 -11.95 -5.31 4.57
C TYR A 4 -10.92 -6.44 4.48
N SER A 5 -10.83 -7.08 3.32
CA SER A 5 -9.83 -8.13 3.10
C SER A 5 -8.42 -7.58 3.20
N ILE A 6 -8.20 -6.39 2.66
CA ILE A 6 -6.90 -5.72 2.73
C ILE A 6 -6.54 -5.39 4.17
N VAL A 7 -7.48 -4.82 4.92
CA VAL A 7 -7.26 -4.50 6.34
C VAL A 7 -6.98 -5.76 7.14
N SER A 8 -7.75 -6.82 6.93
CA SER A 8 -7.53 -8.08 7.61
C SER A 8 -6.13 -8.63 7.34
N ALA A 9 -5.69 -8.60 6.09
CA ALA A 9 -4.35 -9.05 5.72
C ALA A 9 -3.25 -8.17 6.32
N LEU A 10 -3.46 -6.86 6.36
CA LEU A 10 -2.52 -5.93 6.97
C LEU A 10 -2.38 -6.20 8.47
N VAL A 11 -3.49 -6.33 9.17
CA VAL A 11 -3.49 -6.59 10.60
C VAL A 11 -2.84 -7.93 10.93
N ASP A 12 -3.11 -8.96 10.14
CA ASP A 12 -2.48 -10.26 10.31
C ASP A 12 -0.97 -10.18 10.13
N ARG A 13 -0.51 -9.42 9.14
CA ARG A 13 0.92 -9.24 8.90
C ARG A 13 1.57 -8.49 10.06
N VAL A 14 0.93 -7.43 10.54
CA VAL A 14 1.43 -6.65 11.67
C VAL A 14 1.47 -7.51 12.94
N ARG A 15 0.44 -8.33 13.17
CA ARG A 15 0.41 -9.22 14.33
C ARG A 15 1.60 -10.17 14.33
N ARG A 16 1.97 -10.72 13.18
CA ARG A 16 3.14 -11.61 13.08
C ARG A 16 4.43 -10.89 13.43
N GLU A 17 4.55 -9.63 13.01
CA GLU A 17 5.73 -8.83 13.34
C GLU A 17 5.77 -8.46 14.82
N VAL A 18 4.63 -8.18 15.44
CA VAL A 18 4.53 -7.89 16.87
C VAL A 18 4.85 -9.12 17.70
N ASP A 19 4.37 -10.29 17.29
CA ASP A 19 4.64 -11.54 18.00
C ASP A 19 6.13 -11.84 18.07
N ALA A 20 6.89 -11.38 17.10
CA ALA A 20 8.35 -11.51 17.10
C ALA A 20 9.05 -10.50 18.01
N ARG A 21 8.33 -9.52 18.54
CA ARG A 21 8.88 -8.44 19.37
C ARG A 21 8.01 -8.23 20.60
N PRO A 22 8.12 -9.10 21.62
CA PRO A 22 7.28 -9.02 22.81
C PRO A 22 7.33 -7.64 23.45
N GLY A 23 6.18 -7.10 23.84
CA GLY A 23 6.05 -5.80 24.45
C GLY A 23 6.00 -4.63 23.48
N ALA A 24 6.06 -4.88 22.18
CA ALA A 24 5.95 -3.82 21.17
C ALA A 24 4.50 -3.33 21.05
N ILE A 25 4.36 -2.01 20.89
CA ILE A 25 3.06 -1.38 20.63
C ILE A 25 3.14 -0.74 19.26
N VAL A 26 2.20 -1.08 18.38
CA VAL A 26 2.16 -0.53 17.03
C VAL A 26 1.61 0.89 17.09
N ARG A 27 2.32 1.84 16.51
CA ARG A 27 1.92 3.25 16.51
C ARG A 27 1.50 3.75 15.15
N LYS A 28 2.07 3.21 14.08
CA LYS A 28 1.77 3.70 12.73
C LYS A 28 2.11 2.64 11.69
N LEU A 29 1.23 2.52 10.71
CA LEU A 29 1.46 1.69 9.53
C LEU A 29 1.63 2.59 8.32
N HIS A 30 2.65 2.36 7.53
CA HIS A 30 2.87 3.08 6.28
C HIS A 30 2.56 2.13 5.13
N VAL A 31 1.54 2.45 4.36
CA VAL A 31 1.06 1.61 3.26
C VAL A 31 1.10 2.40 1.97
N ARG A 32 1.69 1.81 0.92
CA ARG A 32 1.67 2.38 -0.41
C ARG A 32 0.58 1.70 -1.22
N ILE A 33 -0.27 2.48 -1.85
CA ILE A 33 -1.39 1.95 -2.62
C ILE A 33 -1.41 2.59 -4.00
N GLY A 34 -1.33 1.76 -5.03
CA GLY A 34 -1.32 2.20 -6.40
C GLY A 34 -2.67 2.75 -6.84
N GLU A 35 -2.64 3.76 -7.68
CA GLU A 35 -3.82 4.40 -8.27
C GLU A 35 -4.74 3.40 -8.96
N LEU A 36 -4.17 2.36 -9.58
CA LEU A 36 -4.90 1.34 -10.31
C LEU A 36 -5.07 0.03 -9.53
N ALA A 37 -4.86 0.06 -8.21
CA ALA A 37 -5.02 -1.14 -7.38
C ALA A 37 -6.50 -1.50 -7.14
N GLY A 38 -7.41 -0.62 -7.51
CA GLY A 38 -8.84 -0.88 -7.32
C GLY A 38 -9.33 -0.70 -5.89
N VAL A 39 -8.60 0.08 -5.08
CA VAL A 39 -8.91 0.31 -3.67
C VAL A 39 -9.50 1.70 -3.48
N GLU A 40 -10.65 1.77 -2.83
CA GLU A 40 -11.22 3.02 -2.38
C GLU A 40 -10.55 3.43 -1.07
N LEU A 41 -9.74 4.49 -1.10
CA LEU A 41 -8.92 4.87 0.06
C LEU A 41 -9.76 5.27 1.28
N GLU A 42 -10.86 5.96 1.07
CA GLU A 42 -11.73 6.36 2.19
C GLU A 42 -12.40 5.15 2.84
N LEU A 43 -12.83 4.18 2.03
CA LEU A 43 -13.38 2.93 2.56
C LEU A 43 -12.32 2.12 3.30
N LEU A 44 -11.09 2.14 2.80
CA LEU A 44 -9.99 1.46 3.47
C LEU A 44 -9.72 2.08 4.85
N ARG A 45 -9.72 3.41 4.95
CA ARG A 45 -9.55 4.10 6.22
C ARG A 45 -10.67 3.75 7.19
N THR A 46 -11.91 3.74 6.72
CA THR A 46 -13.07 3.39 7.53
C THR A 46 -13.00 1.95 8.01
N ALA A 47 -12.66 1.03 7.10
CA ALA A 47 -12.51 -0.38 7.45
C ALA A 47 -11.40 -0.58 8.48
N PHE A 48 -10.29 0.13 8.34
CA PHE A 48 -9.20 0.05 9.30
C PHE A 48 -9.63 0.56 10.67
N THR A 49 -10.30 1.70 10.72
CA THR A 49 -10.77 2.30 11.97
C THR A 49 -11.71 1.35 12.72
N THR A 50 -12.56 0.66 11.98
CA THR A 50 -13.49 -0.30 12.58
C THR A 50 -12.79 -1.58 13.03
N PHE A 51 -11.94 -2.13 12.17
CA PHE A 51 -11.30 -3.42 12.41
C PHE A 51 -10.24 -3.37 13.51
N ARG A 52 -9.53 -2.24 13.63
CA ARG A 52 -8.38 -2.13 14.53
C ARG A 52 -8.72 -2.23 16.00
N GLU A 53 -9.93 -1.91 16.40
CA GLU A 53 -10.33 -1.79 17.81
C GLU A 53 -10.02 -3.01 18.66
N ARG A 54 -10.07 -4.19 18.08
CA ARG A 54 -9.79 -5.46 18.77
C ARG A 54 -8.56 -6.17 18.25
N SER A 55 -7.59 -5.39 17.78
CA SER A 55 -6.40 -5.94 17.18
C SER A 55 -5.15 -5.32 17.77
N VAL A 56 -4.00 -5.81 17.34
CA VAL A 56 -2.70 -5.24 17.69
C VAL A 56 -2.53 -3.81 17.17
N CYS A 57 -3.40 -3.38 16.28
CA CYS A 57 -3.39 -2.05 15.68
C CYS A 57 -4.34 -1.07 16.36
N ALA A 58 -4.87 -1.39 17.55
CA ALA A 58 -5.85 -0.56 18.23
C ALA A 58 -5.42 0.89 18.41
N ASP A 59 -4.13 1.13 18.64
CA ASP A 59 -3.58 2.46 18.85
C ASP A 59 -2.79 2.97 17.65
N ALA A 60 -2.90 2.31 16.51
CA ALA A 60 -2.11 2.63 15.33
C ALA A 60 -2.83 3.57 14.38
N GLU A 61 -2.07 4.47 13.77
CA GLU A 61 -2.54 5.27 12.65
C GLU A 61 -2.24 4.56 11.35
N LEU A 62 -3.07 4.76 10.35
CA LEU A 62 -2.84 4.28 9.00
C LEU A 62 -2.44 5.44 8.11
N ALA A 63 -1.19 5.45 7.66
CA ALA A 63 -0.69 6.43 6.72
C ALA A 63 -0.66 5.79 5.33
N ILE A 64 -1.45 6.34 4.42
CA ILE A 64 -1.53 5.84 3.05
C ILE A 64 -0.78 6.79 2.14
N GLU A 65 0.17 6.24 1.38
CA GLU A 65 0.86 6.96 0.32
C GLU A 65 0.30 6.49 -1.01
N PRO A 66 -0.46 7.33 -1.73
CA PRO A 66 -0.92 6.96 -3.06
C PRO A 66 0.25 6.92 -4.04
N VAL A 67 0.24 5.92 -4.90
CA VAL A 67 1.27 5.79 -5.95
C VAL A 67 0.61 5.94 -7.30
N ALA A 68 1.02 6.98 -8.04
CA ALA A 68 0.47 7.24 -9.35
C ALA A 68 0.81 6.14 -10.36
N ALA A 69 -0.10 5.90 -11.30
CA ALA A 69 0.18 5.00 -12.40
C ALA A 69 1.31 5.59 -13.25
N ALA A 70 2.28 4.76 -13.60
CA ALA A 70 3.39 5.16 -14.46
C ALA A 70 3.57 4.10 -15.54
N TRP A 71 3.89 4.56 -16.73
CA TRP A 71 3.98 3.73 -17.93
C TRP A 71 5.37 3.79 -18.54
N ARG A 72 5.81 2.69 -19.09
CA ARG A 72 7.13 2.60 -19.73
C ARG A 72 7.04 1.73 -20.97
N CYS A 73 7.95 1.96 -21.90
CA CYS A 73 8.15 1.03 -23.00
C CYS A 73 9.04 -0.13 -22.51
N VAL A 74 8.53 -1.34 -22.63
CA VAL A 74 9.25 -2.54 -22.19
C VAL A 74 10.54 -2.74 -22.99
N ARG A 75 10.52 -2.37 -24.28
CA ARG A 75 11.67 -2.57 -25.16
C ARG A 75 12.70 -1.45 -25.05
N CYS A 76 12.24 -0.19 -25.08
CA CYS A 76 13.15 0.96 -25.08
C CYS A 76 13.51 1.44 -23.67
N ASP A 77 12.78 0.95 -22.67
CA ASP A 77 12.93 1.37 -21.27
C ASP A 77 12.79 2.88 -21.08
N LEU A 78 11.90 3.49 -21.87
CA LEU A 78 11.63 4.92 -21.79
C LEU A 78 10.33 5.16 -21.04
N PRO A 79 10.29 6.19 -20.16
CA PRO A 79 9.03 6.59 -19.52
C PRO A 79 8.09 7.17 -20.57
N ILE A 80 6.79 6.91 -20.38
CA ILE A 80 5.74 7.41 -21.26
C ILE A 80 4.87 8.35 -20.45
N ALA A 81 4.68 9.57 -20.96
CA ALA A 81 3.96 10.61 -20.24
C ALA A 81 2.50 10.22 -19.98
N PRO A 82 1.97 10.50 -18.77
CA PRO A 82 0.57 10.26 -18.47
C PRO A 82 -0.33 11.17 -19.30
N GLY A 83 -1.52 10.69 -19.64
CA GLY A 83 -2.49 11.46 -20.43
C GLY A 83 -2.25 11.46 -21.92
N ALA A 84 -1.13 10.94 -22.38
CA ALA A 84 -0.82 10.80 -23.79
C ALA A 84 -1.34 9.44 -24.32
N VAL A 85 -1.21 9.24 -25.63
CA VAL A 85 -1.43 7.91 -26.21
C VAL A 85 -0.42 6.97 -25.57
N LEU A 86 -0.90 5.86 -25.02
CA LEU A 86 -0.03 4.91 -24.31
C LEU A 86 0.78 4.06 -25.27
N ARG A 87 1.62 4.71 -26.04
CA ARG A 87 2.53 4.09 -27.01
C ARG A 87 3.89 4.74 -26.91
N CYS A 88 4.93 3.95 -27.12
CA CYS A 88 6.28 4.47 -27.10
C CYS A 88 6.49 5.42 -28.30
N PRO A 89 6.95 6.64 -28.07
CA PRO A 89 7.20 7.58 -29.18
C PRO A 89 8.38 7.17 -30.04
N SER A 90 9.23 6.27 -29.56
CA SER A 90 10.40 5.80 -30.28
C SER A 90 10.11 4.57 -31.15
N CYS A 91 9.42 3.56 -30.62
CA CYS A 91 9.20 2.30 -31.35
C CYS A 91 7.74 2.02 -31.70
N GLY A 92 6.79 2.83 -31.20
CA GLY A 92 5.37 2.68 -31.48
C GLY A 92 4.67 1.54 -30.75
N ARG A 93 5.37 0.78 -29.92
CA ARG A 93 4.76 -0.31 -29.18
C ARG A 93 3.87 0.20 -28.06
N PRO A 94 2.83 -0.57 -27.67
CA PRO A 94 2.00 -0.20 -26.53
C PRO A 94 2.85 -0.09 -25.27
N ALA A 95 2.49 0.87 -24.41
CA ALA A 95 3.15 1.07 -23.13
C ALA A 95 2.81 -0.05 -22.17
N GLY A 96 3.79 -0.43 -21.34
CA GLY A 96 3.56 -1.31 -20.22
C GLY A 96 3.41 -0.52 -18.93
N LEU A 97 2.61 -1.05 -18.01
CA LEU A 97 2.42 -0.42 -16.70
C LEU A 97 3.64 -0.71 -15.81
N ALA A 98 4.29 0.35 -15.33
CA ALA A 98 5.47 0.23 -14.48
C ALA A 98 5.11 0.25 -12.98
N THR A 99 4.23 1.19 -12.59
CA THR A 99 3.78 1.31 -11.20
C THR A 99 2.30 1.65 -11.17
N GLY A 100 1.68 1.49 -9.99
CA GLY A 100 0.30 1.92 -9.79
C GLY A 100 -0.67 0.81 -9.44
N THR A 101 -0.23 -0.44 -9.36
CA THR A 101 -1.10 -1.56 -8.97
C THR A 101 -0.72 -2.17 -7.63
N GLU A 102 0.32 -1.68 -6.98
CA GLU A 102 0.83 -2.24 -5.74
C GLU A 102 -0.03 -1.90 -4.53
N ILE A 103 -0.06 -2.82 -3.56
CA ILE A 103 -0.53 -2.58 -2.21
C ILE A 103 0.59 -3.12 -1.32
N ILE A 104 1.35 -2.23 -0.71
CA ILE A 104 2.57 -2.60 0.02
C ILE A 104 2.55 -2.03 1.42
N LEU A 105 2.67 -2.90 2.43
CA LEU A 105 2.97 -2.46 3.78
C LEU A 105 4.47 -2.17 3.82
N GLU A 106 4.80 -0.88 3.74
CA GLU A 106 6.18 -0.45 3.59
C GLU A 106 6.92 -0.42 4.91
N ARG A 107 6.26 0.04 5.97
CA ARG A 107 6.91 0.23 7.26
C ARG A 107 5.88 0.18 8.39
N ILE A 108 6.32 -0.38 9.52
CA ILE A 108 5.54 -0.42 10.76
C ILE A 108 6.35 0.34 11.80
N GLU A 109 5.76 1.38 12.39
CA GLU A 109 6.38 2.08 13.51
C GLU A 109 5.87 1.47 14.81
N MET A 110 6.79 1.00 15.61
CA MET A 110 6.49 0.37 16.89
C MET A 110 7.23 1.07 18.01
N GLU A 111 6.58 1.12 19.17
CA GLU A 111 7.21 1.53 20.40
C GLU A 111 7.54 0.26 21.17
N VAL A 112 8.81 0.04 21.44
CA VAL A 112 9.27 -1.12 22.21
C VAL A 112 9.62 -0.66 23.60
N ARG A 113 8.97 -1.25 24.59
CA ARG A 113 9.26 -0.89 25.99
C ARG A 113 10.47 -1.66 26.45
N ASP A 114 11.43 -0.91 26.97
CA ASP A 114 12.54 -1.48 27.73
C ASP A 114 12.03 -1.81 29.13
N VAL A 115 12.19 -3.02 29.50
CA VAL A 115 11.81 -3.46 30.83
C VAL A 115 13.04 -3.49 31.72
#